data_b0ced31c1f105138a915e5aaaae6d732
#
_entry.id   b0ced31c1f105138a915e5aaaae6d732
#
_cell.length_a   1.000
_cell.length_b   1.000
_cell.length_c   1.000
_cell.angle_alpha   90.00
_cell.angle_beta   90.00
_cell.angle_gamma   90.00
#
_symmetry.space_group_name_H-M   'P 1'
#
loop_
_entity.id
_entity.type
_entity.pdbx_description
1 polymer ?
#
loop_
_entity_poly.entity_id
_entity_poly.type
_entity_poly.pdbx_seq_one_letter_code
_entity_poly.pdbx_strand_id
1 'polypeptide(L)'
;TASATIAREIHGAAEDKGVGFLDAPVSGGQAGAENGQLTVMVGGDAGNFERAERVIDSYAKAITHVGPVGSGQLAKMVNQICIAGIVQGLSEGLHFAKCAGLDPALVIESISKGAAQSWQMDNRWRTMVDGEIDFGFAVDWMRKDLGIALEEARRNGARLELTELVDRFYAEVQAMGGR
;
A
#
# COMPACT_ATOMS: atom_id res chain seq x y z
N THR A 1 -1.03 6.93 5.00
CA THR A 1 -0.82 7.63 3.71
C THR A 1 -1.46 9.00 3.74
N ALA A 2 -0.74 10.01 3.28
CA ALA A 2 -1.18 11.38 3.05
C ALA A 2 -0.80 11.80 1.62
N SER A 3 -1.20 13.00 1.17
CA SER A 3 -0.77 13.50 -0.13
C SER A 3 0.67 14.06 -0.07
N ALA A 4 1.37 14.01 -1.21
CA ALA A 4 2.68 14.65 -1.34
C ALA A 4 2.57 16.19 -1.19
N THR A 5 1.42 16.77 -1.53
CA THR A 5 1.12 18.20 -1.33
C THR A 5 1.15 18.56 0.14
N ILE A 6 0.41 17.84 0.98
CA ILE A 6 0.40 18.09 2.44
C ILE A 6 1.78 17.91 3.05
N ALA A 7 2.56 16.90 2.59
CA ALA A 7 3.93 16.74 3.06
C ALA A 7 4.80 17.98 2.76
N ARG A 8 4.67 18.56 1.58
CA ARG A 8 5.40 19.78 1.19
C ARG A 8 4.94 21.02 1.96
N GLU A 9 3.63 21.15 2.22
CA GLU A 9 3.08 22.25 3.04
C GLU A 9 3.59 22.19 4.47
N ILE A 10 3.59 20.99 5.09
CA ILE A 10 4.10 20.81 6.46
C ILE A 10 5.62 21.05 6.49
N HIS A 11 6.35 20.62 5.46
CA HIS A 11 7.78 20.91 5.35
C HIS A 11 8.04 22.41 5.36
N GLY A 12 7.34 23.21 4.54
CA GLY A 12 7.52 24.67 4.54
C GLY A 12 7.27 25.31 5.92
N ALA A 13 6.17 24.88 6.58
CA ALA A 13 5.86 25.36 7.92
C ALA A 13 6.89 24.92 9.00
N ALA A 14 7.55 23.78 8.81
CA ALA A 14 8.62 23.30 9.69
C ALA A 14 9.93 24.07 9.43
N GLU A 15 10.26 24.31 8.17
CA GLU A 15 11.44 25.07 7.74
C GLU A 15 11.42 26.51 8.29
N ASP A 16 10.28 27.18 8.25
CA ASP A 16 10.08 28.53 8.85
C ASP A 16 10.42 28.56 10.35
N LYS A 17 10.40 27.40 11.01
CA LYS A 17 10.72 27.24 12.43
C LYS A 17 12.10 26.62 12.70
N GLY A 18 12.88 26.39 11.66
CA GLY A 18 14.17 25.70 11.75
C GLY A 18 14.08 24.22 12.17
N VAL A 19 12.94 23.55 11.91
CA VAL A 19 12.70 22.16 12.25
C VAL A 19 12.88 21.28 11.03
N GLY A 20 13.71 20.23 11.13
CA GLY A 20 13.83 19.21 10.07
C GLY A 20 12.54 18.42 9.88
N PHE A 21 12.21 18.10 8.64
CA PHE A 21 10.99 17.36 8.29
C PHE A 21 11.31 16.20 7.34
N LEU A 22 10.62 15.08 7.53
CA LEU A 22 10.61 13.92 6.63
C LEU A 22 9.17 13.41 6.47
N ASP A 23 8.78 13.04 5.28
CA ASP A 23 7.60 12.23 5.06
C ASP A 23 8.01 10.75 4.97
N ALA A 24 7.50 9.94 5.88
CA ALA A 24 7.95 8.57 6.07
C ALA A 24 6.79 7.57 6.20
N PRO A 25 5.96 7.41 5.16
CA PRO A 25 4.91 6.39 5.18
C PRO A 25 5.49 4.99 5.21
N VAL A 26 4.68 4.06 5.73
CA VAL A 26 5.10 2.69 6.00
C VAL A 26 4.25 1.66 5.27
N SER A 27 4.81 0.46 5.09
CA SER A 27 4.10 -0.75 4.69
C SER A 27 4.44 -1.88 5.67
N GLY A 28 3.49 -2.80 5.91
CA GLY A 28 3.64 -3.93 6.85
C GLY A 28 2.44 -4.12 7.78
N GLY A 29 1.51 -3.15 7.82
CA GLY A 29 0.32 -3.21 8.65
C GLY A 29 0.61 -3.29 10.15
N GLN A 30 -0.38 -3.70 10.93
CA GLN A 30 -0.28 -3.83 12.38
C GLN A 30 0.81 -4.84 12.78
N ALA A 31 0.81 -6.02 12.18
CA ALA A 31 1.80 -7.05 12.49
C ALA A 31 3.24 -6.60 12.20
N GLY A 32 3.46 -5.83 11.11
CA GLY A 32 4.76 -5.24 10.82
C GLY A 32 5.18 -4.21 11.87
N ALA A 33 4.26 -3.41 12.39
CA ALA A 33 4.53 -2.44 13.44
C ALA A 33 4.87 -3.11 14.78
N GLU A 34 4.06 -4.09 15.20
CA GLU A 34 4.25 -4.82 16.47
C GLU A 34 5.57 -5.61 16.50
N ASN A 35 6.03 -6.10 15.36
CA ASN A 35 7.25 -6.91 15.25
C ASN A 35 8.49 -6.12 14.81
N GLY A 36 8.43 -4.80 14.67
CA GLY A 36 9.55 -4.01 14.18
C GLY A 36 9.96 -4.37 12.73
N GLN A 37 8.99 -4.73 11.88
CA GLN A 37 9.21 -5.27 10.54
C GLN A 37 8.58 -4.40 9.44
N LEU A 38 8.48 -3.09 9.69
CA LEU A 38 7.93 -2.16 8.70
C LEU A 38 8.92 -1.90 7.56
N THR A 39 8.39 -1.68 6.38
CA THR A 39 9.13 -1.05 5.28
C THR A 39 8.80 0.44 5.29
N VAL A 40 9.81 1.30 5.35
CA VAL A 40 9.66 2.76 5.47
C VAL A 40 10.19 3.42 4.20
N MET A 41 9.35 4.25 3.58
CA MET A 41 9.67 5.01 2.37
C MET A 41 9.86 6.48 2.77
N VAL A 42 11.09 6.99 2.74
CA VAL A 42 11.41 8.32 3.28
C VAL A 42 11.60 9.34 2.17
N GLY A 43 10.90 10.46 2.28
CA GLY A 43 11.12 11.66 1.48
C GLY A 43 11.62 12.80 2.36
N GLY A 44 12.59 13.58 1.88
CA GLY A 44 13.11 14.72 2.59
C GLY A 44 14.59 15.00 2.32
N ASP A 45 15.17 15.92 3.08
CA ASP A 45 16.58 16.25 3.02
C ASP A 45 17.45 15.10 3.54
N ALA A 46 18.58 14.83 2.87
CA ALA A 46 19.48 13.74 3.21
C ALA A 46 20.07 13.86 4.62
N GLY A 47 20.41 15.07 5.05
CA GLY A 47 20.96 15.30 6.39
C GLY A 47 19.92 15.05 7.48
N ASN A 48 18.65 15.39 7.24
CA ASN A 48 17.56 15.06 8.13
C ASN A 48 17.30 13.53 8.16
N PHE A 49 17.42 12.86 7.01
CA PHE A 49 17.31 11.41 6.91
C PHE A 49 18.40 10.71 7.74
N GLU A 50 19.67 11.05 7.55
CA GLU A 50 20.81 10.49 8.31
C GLU A 50 20.62 10.63 9.83
N ARG A 51 20.09 11.76 10.28
CA ARG A 51 19.81 12.00 11.71
C ARG A 51 18.67 11.15 12.25
N ALA A 52 17.66 10.86 11.42
CA ALA A 52 16.47 10.11 11.80
C ALA A 52 16.62 8.60 11.63
N GLU A 53 17.54 8.14 10.79
CA GLU A 53 17.70 6.76 10.37
C GLU A 53 17.76 5.79 11.55
N ARG A 54 18.56 6.08 12.58
CA ARG A 54 18.66 5.24 13.78
C ARG A 54 17.35 5.09 14.54
N VAL A 55 16.50 6.11 14.52
CA VAL A 55 15.18 6.04 15.16
C VAL A 55 14.25 5.19 14.31
N ILE A 56 14.27 5.37 12.99
CA ILE A 56 13.44 4.61 12.05
C ILE A 56 13.83 3.12 12.07
N ASP A 57 15.12 2.81 12.14
CA ASP A 57 15.67 1.45 12.19
C ASP A 57 15.13 0.64 13.38
N SER A 58 14.75 1.30 14.49
CA SER A 58 14.21 0.61 15.66
C SER A 58 12.87 -0.11 15.42
N TYR A 59 12.13 0.23 14.36
CA TYR A 59 10.84 -0.37 14.02
C TYR A 59 10.72 -0.82 12.55
N ALA A 60 11.79 -0.71 11.77
CA ALA A 60 11.81 -1.00 10.36
C ALA A 60 12.72 -2.20 10.03
N LYS A 61 12.28 -3.06 9.11
CA LYS A 61 13.15 -4.07 8.49
C LYS A 61 13.84 -3.56 7.22
N ALA A 62 13.31 -2.50 6.63
CA ALA A 62 13.85 -1.86 5.43
C ALA A 62 13.50 -0.38 5.41
N ILE A 63 14.48 0.45 5.13
CA ILE A 63 14.36 1.89 5.05
C ILE A 63 14.93 2.33 3.71
N THR A 64 14.19 3.15 2.97
CA THR A 64 14.66 3.69 1.69
C THR A 64 14.43 5.18 1.64
N HIS A 65 15.50 5.97 1.49
CA HIS A 65 15.42 7.38 1.14
C HIS A 65 15.12 7.50 -0.35
N VAL A 66 13.87 7.84 -0.68
CA VAL A 66 13.34 7.81 -2.06
C VAL A 66 13.67 9.10 -2.83
N GLY A 67 13.80 10.22 -2.12
CA GLY A 67 14.08 11.51 -2.74
C GLY A 67 13.65 12.70 -1.88
N PRO A 68 13.42 13.88 -2.49
CA PRO A 68 13.02 15.07 -1.76
C PRO A 68 11.65 14.93 -1.09
N VAL A 69 11.25 15.93 -0.30
CA VAL A 69 9.98 15.95 0.43
C VAL A 69 8.78 15.65 -0.47
N GLY A 70 7.93 14.75 0.00
CA GLY A 70 6.78 14.19 -0.72
C GLY A 70 7.08 12.90 -1.47
N SER A 71 8.36 12.54 -1.69
CA SER A 71 8.74 11.32 -2.42
C SER A 71 8.35 10.04 -1.67
N GLY A 72 8.39 10.05 -0.34
CA GLY A 72 7.91 8.94 0.47
C GLY A 72 6.43 8.69 0.26
N GLN A 73 5.60 9.75 0.29
CA GLN A 73 4.16 9.64 0.03
C GLN A 73 3.88 9.16 -1.41
N LEU A 74 4.62 9.65 -2.40
CA LEU A 74 4.50 9.18 -3.79
C LEU A 74 4.86 7.70 -3.92
N ALA A 75 5.94 7.24 -3.29
CA ALA A 75 6.31 5.83 -3.25
C ALA A 75 5.23 4.96 -2.58
N LYS A 76 4.61 5.48 -1.51
CA LYS A 76 3.47 4.80 -0.87
C LYS A 76 2.26 4.72 -1.80
N MET A 77 1.98 5.73 -2.62
CA MET A 77 0.90 5.65 -3.63
C MET A 77 1.18 4.54 -4.64
N VAL A 78 2.42 4.42 -5.15
CA VAL A 78 2.81 3.30 -6.02
C VAL A 78 2.57 1.95 -5.35
N ASN A 79 2.95 1.81 -4.07
CA ASN A 79 2.67 0.59 -3.30
C ASN A 79 1.17 0.27 -3.25
N GLN A 80 0.31 1.26 -3.00
CA GLN A 80 -1.14 1.06 -2.90
C GLN A 80 -1.77 0.72 -4.27
N ILE A 81 -1.32 1.34 -5.33
CA ILE A 81 -1.72 1.01 -6.72
C ILE A 81 -1.40 -0.47 -7.01
N CYS A 82 -0.18 -0.91 -6.71
CA CYS A 82 0.23 -2.30 -6.90
C CYS A 82 -0.62 -3.27 -6.07
N ILE A 83 -0.82 -2.99 -4.78
CA ILE A 83 -1.63 -3.84 -3.90
C ILE A 83 -3.07 -3.97 -4.43
N ALA A 84 -3.69 -2.88 -4.86
CA ALA A 84 -5.05 -2.89 -5.40
C ALA A 84 -5.17 -3.86 -6.58
N GLY A 85 -4.27 -3.75 -7.56
CA GLY A 85 -4.26 -4.64 -8.73
C GLY A 85 -3.97 -6.10 -8.38
N ILE A 86 -3.02 -6.35 -7.48
CA ILE A 86 -2.64 -7.70 -7.04
C ILE A 86 -3.80 -8.38 -6.32
N VAL A 87 -4.45 -7.70 -5.38
CA VAL A 87 -5.58 -8.26 -4.61
C VAL A 87 -6.75 -8.55 -5.52
N GLN A 88 -7.09 -7.65 -6.44
CA GLN A 88 -8.17 -7.85 -7.41
C GLN A 88 -7.87 -9.05 -8.33
N GLY A 89 -6.67 -9.10 -8.90
CA GLY A 89 -6.28 -10.21 -9.78
C GLY A 89 -6.28 -11.57 -9.07
N LEU A 90 -5.83 -11.62 -7.81
CA LEU A 90 -5.87 -12.82 -7.01
C LEU A 90 -7.31 -13.26 -6.70
N SER A 91 -8.19 -12.31 -6.36
CA SER A 91 -9.62 -12.57 -6.11
C SER A 91 -10.31 -13.16 -7.32
N GLU A 92 -10.10 -12.56 -8.49
CA GLU A 92 -10.67 -13.07 -9.75
C GLU A 92 -10.11 -14.44 -10.11
N GLY A 93 -8.80 -14.66 -9.95
CA GLY A 93 -8.16 -15.95 -10.20
C GLY A 93 -8.69 -17.06 -9.30
N LEU A 94 -8.89 -16.81 -8.01
CA LEU A 94 -9.48 -17.76 -7.07
C LEU A 94 -10.95 -18.02 -7.39
N HIS A 95 -11.72 -17.00 -7.73
CA HIS A 95 -13.11 -17.15 -8.17
C HIS A 95 -13.21 -17.99 -9.45
N PHE A 96 -12.36 -17.69 -10.45
CA PHE A 96 -12.27 -18.47 -11.68
C PHE A 96 -11.96 -19.95 -11.40
N ALA A 97 -10.97 -20.23 -10.53
CA ALA A 97 -10.62 -21.60 -10.16
C ALA A 97 -11.82 -22.35 -9.56
N LYS A 98 -12.55 -21.71 -8.63
CA LYS A 98 -13.78 -22.28 -8.05
C LYS A 98 -14.84 -22.58 -9.11
N CYS A 99 -15.11 -21.64 -10.03
CA CYS A 99 -16.09 -21.84 -11.12
C CYS A 99 -15.67 -22.93 -12.11
N ALA A 100 -14.36 -23.11 -12.32
CA ALA A 100 -13.82 -24.17 -13.17
C ALA A 100 -13.75 -25.55 -12.48
N GLY A 101 -14.16 -25.65 -11.21
CA GLY A 101 -14.11 -26.90 -10.43
C GLY A 101 -12.70 -27.31 -10.01
N LEU A 102 -11.73 -26.36 -10.00
CA LEU A 102 -10.38 -26.63 -9.53
C LEU A 102 -10.30 -26.47 -8.00
N ASP A 103 -9.40 -27.22 -7.38
CA ASP A 103 -9.04 -27.04 -5.99
C ASP A 103 -8.14 -25.79 -5.86
N PRO A 104 -8.60 -24.72 -5.17
CA PRO A 104 -7.80 -23.52 -5.00
C PRO A 104 -6.44 -23.76 -4.34
N ALA A 105 -6.33 -24.73 -3.44
CA ALA A 105 -5.07 -25.04 -2.76
C ALA A 105 -4.03 -25.60 -3.76
N LEU A 106 -4.44 -26.51 -4.62
CA LEU A 106 -3.57 -27.06 -5.66
C LEU A 106 -3.19 -26.02 -6.72
N VAL A 107 -4.14 -25.15 -7.07
CA VAL A 107 -3.85 -24.03 -7.99
C VAL A 107 -2.77 -23.13 -7.38
N ILE A 108 -2.94 -22.67 -6.14
CA ILE A 108 -1.97 -21.81 -5.47
C ILE A 108 -0.61 -22.51 -5.31
N GLU A 109 -0.58 -23.78 -4.92
CA GLU A 109 0.66 -24.55 -4.84
C GLU A 109 1.42 -24.54 -6.17
N SER A 110 0.70 -24.68 -7.28
CA SER A 110 1.30 -24.74 -8.62
C SER A 110 1.88 -23.40 -9.11
N ILE A 111 1.31 -22.26 -8.70
CA ILE A 111 1.67 -20.94 -9.22
C ILE A 111 2.45 -20.07 -8.24
N SER A 112 2.43 -20.39 -6.94
CA SER A 112 3.00 -19.53 -5.87
C SER A 112 4.52 -19.35 -5.95
N LYS A 113 5.22 -20.18 -6.71
CA LYS A 113 6.67 -20.06 -6.92
C LYS A 113 7.04 -19.50 -8.30
N GLY A 114 6.04 -19.14 -9.08
CA GLY A 114 6.18 -18.59 -10.42
C GLY A 114 6.00 -17.08 -10.49
N ALA A 115 5.87 -16.56 -11.70
CA ALA A 115 5.76 -15.12 -11.98
C ALA A 115 4.51 -14.44 -11.38
N ALA A 116 3.48 -15.20 -11.00
CA ALA A 116 2.27 -14.68 -10.37
C ALA A 116 2.38 -14.55 -8.84
N GLN A 117 3.48 -14.97 -8.24
CA GLN A 117 3.69 -14.93 -6.80
C GLN A 117 3.54 -13.50 -6.25
N SER A 118 2.95 -13.38 -5.08
CA SER A 118 2.86 -12.13 -4.31
C SER A 118 2.71 -12.43 -2.82
N TRP A 119 3.07 -11.45 -1.98
CA TRP A 119 2.82 -11.56 -0.54
C TRP A 119 1.33 -11.83 -0.24
N GLN A 120 0.42 -11.23 -1.00
CA GLN A 120 -1.02 -11.43 -0.86
C GLN A 120 -1.42 -12.88 -1.22
N MET A 121 -0.83 -13.43 -2.27
CA MET A 121 -1.03 -14.84 -2.61
C MET A 121 -0.59 -15.74 -1.45
N ASP A 122 0.62 -15.56 -0.93
CA ASP A 122 1.16 -16.43 0.12
C ASP A 122 0.39 -16.33 1.45
N ASN A 123 -0.16 -15.16 1.78
CA ASN A 123 -0.70 -14.87 3.11
C ASN A 123 -2.23 -14.66 3.15
N ARG A 124 -2.92 -14.55 2.01
CA ARG A 124 -4.34 -14.17 1.96
C ARG A 124 -5.23 -15.14 1.18
N TRP A 125 -4.71 -15.99 0.33
CA TRP A 125 -5.54 -16.83 -0.52
C TRP A 125 -6.52 -17.72 0.28
N ARG A 126 -6.08 -18.28 1.43
CA ARG A 126 -6.94 -19.11 2.30
C ARG A 126 -8.12 -18.32 2.83
N THR A 127 -7.83 -17.20 3.49
CA THR A 127 -8.86 -16.34 4.08
C THR A 127 -9.84 -15.83 3.03
N MET A 128 -9.36 -15.56 1.79
CA MET A 128 -10.22 -15.18 0.67
C MET A 128 -11.14 -16.31 0.24
N VAL A 129 -10.66 -17.56 0.22
CA VAL A 129 -11.46 -18.76 -0.15
C VAL A 129 -12.46 -19.09 0.95
N ASP A 130 -12.08 -18.94 2.21
CA ASP A 130 -12.89 -19.29 3.39
C ASP A 130 -13.87 -18.15 3.76
N GLY A 131 -13.73 -16.96 3.15
CA GLY A 131 -14.56 -15.79 3.48
C GLY A 131 -14.19 -15.12 4.80
N GLU A 132 -13.00 -15.40 5.30
CA GLU A 132 -12.45 -14.77 6.51
C GLU A 132 -11.74 -13.47 6.12
N ILE A 133 -12.41 -12.33 6.28
CA ILE A 133 -11.95 -11.03 5.77
C ILE A 133 -11.68 -10.00 6.87
N ASP A 134 -11.86 -10.34 8.14
CA ASP A 134 -11.69 -9.42 9.27
C ASP A 134 -10.27 -9.50 9.87
N PHE A 135 -9.28 -8.96 9.17
CA PHE A 135 -7.87 -9.00 9.59
C PHE A 135 -7.10 -7.68 9.39
N GLY A 136 -7.78 -6.57 9.47
CA GLY A 136 -7.19 -5.23 9.38
C GLY A 136 -7.09 -4.67 7.96
N PHE A 137 -6.70 -3.42 7.84
CA PHE A 137 -6.68 -2.58 6.65
C PHE A 137 -8.02 -2.56 5.90
N ALA A 138 -8.99 -1.86 6.51
CA ALA A 138 -10.34 -1.71 5.99
C ALA A 138 -10.37 -1.15 4.56
N VAL A 139 -11.40 -1.51 3.81
CA VAL A 139 -11.70 -0.97 2.46
C VAL A 139 -11.73 0.55 2.46
N ASP A 140 -12.24 1.18 3.52
CA ASP A 140 -12.25 2.65 3.69
C ASP A 140 -10.86 3.28 3.58
N TRP A 141 -9.86 2.65 4.20
CA TRP A 141 -8.48 3.12 4.13
C TRP A 141 -7.86 2.94 2.76
N MET A 142 -8.16 1.82 2.08
CA MET A 142 -7.70 1.61 0.71
C MET A 142 -8.34 2.62 -0.23
N ARG A 143 -9.65 2.86 -0.14
CA ARG A 143 -10.34 3.85 -0.96
C ARG A 143 -9.80 5.26 -0.75
N LYS A 144 -9.50 5.63 0.50
CA LYS A 144 -8.80 6.89 0.79
C LYS A 144 -7.45 6.95 0.08
N ASP A 145 -6.65 5.89 0.16
CA ASP A 145 -5.32 5.84 -0.45
C ASP A 145 -5.38 5.89 -1.98
N LEU A 146 -6.31 5.15 -2.60
CA LEU A 146 -6.52 5.17 -4.05
C LEU A 146 -7.04 6.54 -4.51
N GLY A 147 -7.92 7.18 -3.75
CA GLY A 147 -8.38 8.53 -4.02
C GLY A 147 -7.24 9.55 -4.07
N ILE A 148 -6.29 9.47 -3.13
CA ILE A 148 -5.09 10.32 -3.11
C ILE A 148 -4.21 10.02 -4.35
N ALA A 149 -4.04 8.75 -4.70
CA ALA A 149 -3.24 8.36 -5.88
C ALA A 149 -3.88 8.86 -7.18
N LEU A 150 -5.20 8.74 -7.32
CA LEU A 150 -5.95 9.22 -8.49
C LEU A 150 -5.93 10.75 -8.61
N GLU A 151 -5.98 11.47 -7.48
CA GLU A 151 -5.82 12.92 -7.48
C GLU A 151 -4.42 13.32 -7.94
N GLU A 152 -3.38 12.67 -7.43
CA GLU A 152 -2.00 12.92 -7.86
C GLU A 152 -1.79 12.57 -9.33
N ALA A 153 -2.41 11.49 -9.83
CA ALA A 153 -2.36 11.10 -11.23
C ALA A 153 -2.92 12.20 -12.16
N ARG A 154 -4.01 12.86 -11.76
CA ARG A 154 -4.55 14.02 -12.51
C ARG A 154 -3.57 15.20 -12.57
N ARG A 155 -2.71 15.35 -11.56
CA ARG A 155 -1.72 16.44 -11.48
C ARG A 155 -0.45 16.14 -12.28
N ASN A 156 -0.01 14.89 -12.28
CA ASN A 156 1.24 14.48 -12.92
C ASN A 156 1.06 13.86 -14.32
N GLY A 157 -0.19 13.67 -14.77
CA GLY A 157 -0.54 13.12 -16.08
C GLY A 157 -0.49 11.59 -16.16
N ALA A 158 -0.34 10.88 -15.06
CA ALA A 158 -0.36 9.42 -15.05
C ALA A 158 -1.77 8.87 -15.37
N ARG A 159 -1.82 7.74 -16.07
CA ARG A 159 -3.06 7.04 -16.41
C ARG A 159 -3.19 5.82 -15.52
N LEU A 160 -4.26 5.75 -14.73
CA LEU A 160 -4.48 4.73 -13.70
C LEU A 160 -5.84 4.02 -13.87
N GLU A 161 -6.14 3.55 -15.07
CA GLU A 161 -7.43 2.94 -15.44
C GLU A 161 -7.78 1.75 -14.54
N LEU A 162 -6.81 0.88 -14.24
CA LEU A 162 -7.02 -0.26 -13.34
C LEU A 162 -7.32 0.20 -11.91
N THR A 163 -6.61 1.21 -11.43
CA THR A 163 -6.82 1.75 -10.07
C THR A 163 -8.22 2.36 -9.93
N GLU A 164 -8.69 3.08 -10.94
CA GLU A 164 -10.06 3.61 -10.98
C GLU A 164 -11.11 2.51 -10.98
N LEU A 165 -10.87 1.42 -11.73
CA LEU A 165 -11.76 0.27 -11.77
C LEU A 165 -11.84 -0.42 -10.40
N VAL A 166 -10.70 -0.66 -9.78
CA VAL A 166 -10.64 -1.31 -8.46
C VAL A 166 -11.25 -0.43 -7.37
N ASP A 167 -11.05 0.90 -7.40
CA ASP A 167 -11.72 1.80 -6.45
C ASP A 167 -13.25 1.75 -6.57
N ARG A 168 -13.80 1.60 -7.79
CA ARG A 168 -15.25 1.38 -7.98
C ARG A 168 -15.72 0.08 -7.34
N PHE A 169 -14.99 -1.02 -7.48
CA PHE A 169 -15.34 -2.28 -6.81
C PHE A 169 -15.32 -2.14 -5.29
N TYR A 170 -14.33 -1.44 -4.73
CA TYR A 170 -14.32 -1.13 -3.29
C TYR A 170 -15.48 -0.22 -2.88
N ALA A 171 -15.94 0.70 -3.75
CA ALA A 171 -17.14 1.50 -3.47
C ALA A 171 -18.40 0.63 -3.37
N GLU A 172 -18.52 -0.39 -4.22
CA GLU A 172 -19.63 -1.36 -4.16
C GLU A 172 -19.58 -2.16 -2.86
N VAL A 173 -18.39 -2.62 -2.44
CA VAL A 173 -18.21 -3.30 -1.15
C VAL A 173 -18.64 -2.42 0.03
N GLN A 174 -18.27 -1.14 0.04
CA GLN A 174 -18.75 -0.19 1.05
C GLN A 174 -20.28 -0.03 1.04
N ALA A 175 -20.89 0.07 -0.15
CA ALA A 175 -22.34 0.20 -0.30
C ALA A 175 -23.10 -1.03 0.24
N MET A 176 -22.46 -2.20 0.23
CA MET A 176 -23.00 -3.43 0.84
C MET A 176 -22.73 -3.54 2.35
N GLY A 177 -22.16 -2.53 2.97
CA GLY A 177 -21.80 -2.53 4.40
C GLY A 177 -20.43 -3.16 4.69
N GLY A 178 -19.64 -3.49 3.67
CA GLY A 178 -18.26 -3.93 3.83
C GLY A 178 -17.35 -2.78 4.32
N ARG A 179 -16.36 -3.16 5.09
CA ARG A 179 -15.49 -2.20 5.77
C ARG A 179 -14.02 -2.48 5.51
#